data_b0ef60b18d6cba1384bd715b926df969
#
_entry.id   b0ef60b18d6cba1384bd715b926df969
#
_cell.length_a   1.000
_cell.length_b   1.000
_cell.length_c   1.000
_cell.angle_alpha   90.00
_cell.angle_beta   90.00
_cell.angle_gamma   90.00
#
_symmetry.space_group_name_H-M   'P 1'
#
loop_
_entity.id
_entity.type
_entity.pdbx_description
1 polymer ?
#
loop_
_entity_poly.entity_id
_entity_poly.type
_entity_poly.pdbx_seq_one_letter_code
_entity_poly.pdbx_strand_id
1 'polypeptide(L)'
;MNKTKIGFASINNITTEEINTLVKIINDAYRSAEGDLWIDSAKRTTFNELKTLINNNQIIIATNNNQMIGSVKVTRLSDNIAELGMLATAFNHRRLGVGTKLVNAAENWAKNNGFKIMQLELLTPKHYINPSKEVLKRWYTKCGYIHHSIEPFKSLFPDTYHLLAVECDFNIYHKSLL
;
A
#
# COMPACT_ATOMS: atom_id res chain seq x y z
N MET A 1 11.10 24.04 10.05
CA MET A 1 10.89 22.58 10.09
C MET A 1 9.85 22.20 9.05
N ASN A 2 10.25 21.42 8.05
CA ASN A 2 9.33 20.97 6.99
C ASN A 2 8.34 19.94 7.57
N LYS A 3 7.08 20.32 7.71
CA LYS A 3 6.06 19.48 8.34
C LYS A 3 5.38 18.60 7.28
N THR A 4 5.58 17.28 7.38
CA THR A 4 4.81 16.32 6.58
C THR A 4 3.33 16.46 6.90
N LYS A 5 2.49 16.70 5.89
CA LYS A 5 1.03 16.72 5.99
C LYS A 5 0.49 15.38 5.49
N ILE A 6 -0.53 14.85 6.16
CA ILE A 6 -1.22 13.61 5.79
C ILE A 6 -2.72 13.90 5.68
N GLY A 7 -3.34 13.40 4.61
CA GLY A 7 -4.79 13.56 4.41
C GLY A 7 -5.28 12.80 3.18
N PHE A 8 -6.59 12.72 3.01
CA PHE A 8 -7.16 12.13 1.80
C PHE A 8 -6.88 13.00 0.58
N ALA A 9 -6.53 12.34 -0.53
CA ALA A 9 -6.52 13.00 -1.83
C ALA A 9 -7.95 13.34 -2.24
N SER A 10 -8.17 14.57 -2.73
CA SER A 10 -9.46 14.99 -3.25
C SER A 10 -9.36 15.26 -4.74
N ILE A 11 -10.26 14.66 -5.51
CA ILE A 11 -10.31 14.86 -6.97
C ILE A 11 -10.52 16.32 -7.35
N ASN A 12 -11.12 17.12 -6.48
CA ASN A 12 -11.36 18.54 -6.71
C ASN A 12 -10.12 19.41 -6.51
N ASN A 13 -9.10 18.90 -5.79
CA ASN A 13 -7.94 19.69 -5.38
C ASN A 13 -6.61 19.11 -5.88
N ILE A 14 -6.61 17.89 -6.44
CA ILE A 14 -5.40 17.24 -6.95
C ILE A 14 -5.26 17.47 -8.45
N THR A 15 -4.08 17.86 -8.88
CA THR A 15 -3.78 18.08 -10.30
C THR A 15 -3.43 16.77 -11.03
N THR A 16 -3.54 16.78 -12.36
CA THR A 16 -3.07 15.67 -13.20
C THR A 16 -1.59 15.36 -12.98
N GLU A 17 -0.76 16.38 -12.78
CA GLU A 17 0.68 16.22 -12.54
C GLU A 17 0.96 15.54 -11.19
N GLU A 18 0.21 15.91 -10.15
CA GLU A 18 0.31 15.29 -8.83
C GLU A 18 -0.12 13.81 -8.86
N ILE A 19 -1.19 13.47 -9.62
CA ILE A 19 -1.59 12.06 -9.82
C ILE A 19 -0.48 11.29 -10.54
N ASN A 20 0.11 11.85 -11.61
CA ASN A 20 1.24 11.21 -12.31
C ASN A 20 2.45 11.02 -11.39
N THR A 21 2.73 11.99 -10.52
CA THR A 21 3.79 11.89 -9.52
C THR A 21 3.53 10.74 -8.54
N LEU A 22 2.30 10.59 -8.06
CA LEU A 22 1.92 9.47 -7.19
C LEU A 22 2.02 8.12 -7.91
N VAL A 23 1.55 8.04 -9.18
CA VAL A 23 1.70 6.82 -10.01
C VAL A 23 3.16 6.41 -10.10
N LYS A 24 4.05 7.38 -10.35
CA LYS A 24 5.49 7.13 -10.41
C LYS A 24 6.04 6.64 -9.06
N ILE A 25 5.71 7.31 -7.95
CA ILE A 25 6.15 6.92 -6.60
C ILE A 25 5.71 5.49 -6.27
N ILE A 26 4.45 5.14 -6.56
CA ILE A 26 3.91 3.81 -6.29
C ILE A 26 4.63 2.75 -7.13
N ASN A 27 4.71 2.94 -8.44
CA ASN A 27 5.35 1.97 -9.33
C ASN A 27 6.84 1.81 -9.04
N ASP A 28 7.59 2.89 -8.76
CA ASP A 28 9.00 2.83 -8.39
C ASP A 28 9.22 2.09 -7.06
N ALA A 29 8.35 2.34 -6.06
CA ALA A 29 8.43 1.67 -4.77
C ALA A 29 8.22 0.16 -4.89
N TYR A 30 7.20 -0.25 -5.65
CA TYR A 30 6.89 -1.67 -5.86
C TYR A 30 7.92 -2.36 -6.75
N ARG A 31 8.38 -1.72 -7.83
CA ARG A 31 9.48 -2.26 -8.64
C ARG A 31 10.76 -2.49 -7.82
N SER A 32 11.09 -1.57 -6.92
CA SER A 32 12.25 -1.70 -6.03
C SER A 32 12.11 -2.87 -5.02
N ALA A 33 10.88 -3.17 -4.58
CA ALA A 33 10.62 -4.19 -3.56
C ALA A 33 10.22 -5.55 -4.12
N GLU A 34 9.68 -5.60 -5.33
CA GLU A 34 9.01 -6.74 -5.93
C GLU A 34 9.38 -6.99 -7.39
N GLY A 35 10.37 -6.28 -7.97
CA GLY A 35 10.65 -6.36 -9.39
C GLY A 35 11.01 -7.75 -9.89
N ASP A 36 11.53 -8.60 -9.01
CA ASP A 36 11.84 -10.00 -9.28
C ASP A 36 10.60 -10.93 -9.24
N LEU A 37 9.47 -10.46 -8.71
CA LEU A 37 8.24 -11.24 -8.59
C LEU A 37 7.34 -11.11 -9.83
N TRP A 38 7.52 -10.06 -10.63
CA TRP A 38 6.64 -9.66 -11.72
C TRP A 38 7.36 -9.64 -13.07
N ILE A 39 6.61 -9.86 -14.16
CA ILE A 39 7.14 -9.62 -15.51
C ILE A 39 7.42 -8.13 -15.69
N ASP A 40 8.38 -7.77 -16.57
CA ASP A 40 8.84 -6.38 -16.76
C ASP A 40 7.74 -5.38 -17.12
N SER A 41 6.72 -5.82 -17.84
CA SER A 41 5.59 -4.97 -18.25
C SER A 41 4.57 -4.71 -17.14
N ALA A 42 4.62 -5.47 -16.04
CA ALA A 42 3.66 -5.32 -14.93
C ALA A 42 3.84 -3.97 -14.23
N LYS A 43 2.72 -3.30 -13.98
CA LYS A 43 2.66 -2.05 -13.21
C LYS A 43 1.79 -2.24 -12.00
N ARG A 44 2.17 -1.64 -10.87
CA ARG A 44 1.36 -1.70 -9.65
C ARG A 44 0.08 -0.88 -9.78
N THR A 45 0.14 0.23 -10.50
CA THR A 45 -1.02 1.08 -10.77
C THR A 45 -0.84 1.90 -12.05
N THR A 46 -1.97 2.41 -12.55
CA THR A 46 -2.04 3.33 -13.70
C THR A 46 -2.67 4.65 -13.29
N PHE A 47 -2.56 5.67 -14.15
CA PHE A 47 -3.21 6.97 -13.92
C PHE A 47 -4.73 6.83 -13.74
N ASN A 48 -5.39 6.06 -14.61
CA ASN A 48 -6.84 5.91 -14.58
C ASN A 48 -7.31 5.16 -13.32
N GLU A 49 -6.59 4.09 -12.94
CA GLU A 49 -6.87 3.37 -11.70
C GLU A 49 -6.70 4.28 -10.48
N LEU A 50 -5.58 4.98 -10.37
CA LEU A 50 -5.33 5.85 -9.22
C LEU A 50 -6.34 7.01 -9.15
N LYS A 51 -6.70 7.60 -10.29
CA LYS A 51 -7.75 8.63 -10.37
C LYS A 51 -9.09 8.10 -9.88
N THR A 52 -9.46 6.87 -10.25
CA THR A 52 -10.69 6.21 -9.78
C THR A 52 -10.65 6.00 -8.26
N LEU A 53 -9.53 5.52 -7.72
CA LEU A 53 -9.36 5.32 -6.28
C LEU A 53 -9.45 6.65 -5.51
N ILE A 54 -8.88 7.74 -6.04
CA ILE A 54 -8.98 9.08 -5.46
C ILE A 54 -10.43 9.57 -5.46
N ASN A 55 -11.15 9.39 -6.58
CA ASN A 55 -12.56 9.76 -6.69
C ASN A 55 -13.44 9.00 -5.68
N ASN A 56 -13.06 7.78 -5.34
CA ASN A 56 -13.74 6.95 -4.35
C ASN A 56 -13.29 7.21 -2.90
N ASN A 57 -12.47 8.25 -2.64
CA ASN A 57 -11.89 8.57 -1.34
C ASN A 57 -11.11 7.39 -0.71
N GLN A 58 -10.35 6.67 -1.51
CA GLN A 58 -9.59 5.49 -1.07
C GLN A 58 -8.08 5.74 -0.96
N ILE A 59 -7.59 6.94 -1.27
CA ILE A 59 -6.16 7.27 -1.24
C ILE A 59 -5.87 8.34 -0.19
N ILE A 60 -5.03 7.97 0.79
CA ILE A 60 -4.42 8.91 1.73
C ILE A 60 -3.04 9.26 1.20
N ILE A 61 -2.70 10.54 1.16
CA ILE A 61 -1.42 11.06 0.65
C ILE A 61 -0.59 11.68 1.76
N ALA A 62 0.70 11.63 1.57
CA ALA A 62 1.69 12.40 2.34
C ALA A 62 2.31 13.47 1.45
N THR A 63 2.34 14.70 1.94
CA THR A 63 3.03 15.82 1.26
C THR A 63 4.05 16.47 2.17
N ASN A 64 5.11 17.01 1.58
CA ASN A 64 6.10 17.85 2.24
C ASN A 64 6.39 19.04 1.34
N ASN A 65 6.23 20.29 1.86
CA ASN A 65 6.31 21.51 1.05
C ASN A 65 5.45 21.46 -0.22
N ASN A 66 4.22 20.96 -0.10
CA ASN A 66 3.26 20.74 -1.19
C ASN A 66 3.73 19.74 -2.29
N GLN A 67 4.81 19.00 -2.07
CA GLN A 67 5.23 17.92 -2.96
C GLN A 67 4.70 16.58 -2.47
N MET A 68 4.21 15.75 -3.37
CA MET A 68 3.79 14.38 -3.09
C MET A 68 5.00 13.53 -2.71
N ILE A 69 4.97 12.88 -1.53
CA ILE A 69 6.08 12.06 -1.02
C ILE A 69 5.67 10.64 -0.67
N GLY A 70 4.39 10.30 -0.75
CA GLY A 70 3.90 8.95 -0.52
C GLY A 70 2.39 8.87 -0.47
N SER A 71 1.89 7.64 -0.45
CA SER A 71 0.46 7.35 -0.35
C SER A 71 0.19 5.96 0.23
N VAL A 72 -1.05 5.74 0.66
CA VAL A 72 -1.59 4.44 1.03
C VAL A 72 -3.04 4.36 0.57
N LYS A 73 -3.44 3.21 0.03
CA LYS A 73 -4.83 2.89 -0.29
C LYS A 73 -5.54 2.35 0.95
N VAL A 74 -6.79 2.73 1.16
CA VAL A 74 -7.68 2.15 2.17
C VAL A 74 -8.93 1.59 1.51
N THR A 75 -9.40 0.43 1.97
CA THR A 75 -10.55 -0.28 1.41
C THR A 75 -11.38 -0.91 2.53
N ARG A 76 -12.69 -0.92 2.38
CA ARG A 76 -13.60 -1.73 3.20
C ARG A 76 -13.64 -3.15 2.62
N LEU A 77 -13.31 -4.16 3.42
CA LEU A 77 -13.47 -5.57 3.03
C LEU A 77 -14.77 -6.17 3.54
N SER A 78 -15.17 -5.81 4.77
CA SER A 78 -16.41 -6.24 5.39
C SER A 78 -16.89 -5.20 6.39
N ASP A 79 -17.95 -5.51 7.16
CA ASP A 79 -18.46 -4.60 8.20
C ASP A 79 -17.44 -4.38 9.34
N ASN A 80 -16.54 -5.31 9.58
CA ASN A 80 -15.58 -5.27 10.67
C ASN A 80 -14.12 -5.10 10.21
N ILE A 81 -13.80 -5.32 8.93
CA ILE A 81 -12.43 -5.37 8.40
C ILE A 81 -12.23 -4.29 7.35
N ALA A 82 -11.27 -3.42 7.60
CA ALA A 82 -10.68 -2.54 6.60
C ALA A 82 -9.32 -3.07 6.15
N GLU A 83 -8.89 -2.70 4.96
CA GLU A 83 -7.59 -3.06 4.42
C GLU A 83 -6.78 -1.81 4.09
N LEU A 84 -5.48 -1.86 4.36
CA LEU A 84 -4.51 -0.95 3.77
C LEU A 84 -3.69 -1.67 2.70
N GLY A 85 -3.43 -0.98 1.60
CA GLY A 85 -2.62 -1.50 0.50
C GLY A 85 -1.95 -0.37 -0.27
N MET A 86 -1.17 -0.71 -1.30
CA MET A 86 -0.46 0.27 -2.13
C MET A 86 0.33 1.31 -1.32
N LEU A 87 0.89 0.90 -0.16
CA LEU A 87 1.73 1.78 0.63
C LEU A 87 3.04 2.06 -0.12
N ALA A 88 3.29 3.32 -0.38
CA ALA A 88 4.48 3.76 -1.10
C ALA A 88 5.04 5.06 -0.52
N THR A 89 6.37 5.18 -0.51
CA THR A 89 7.09 6.40 -0.11
C THR A 89 8.16 6.70 -1.15
N ALA A 90 8.26 7.96 -1.56
CA ALA A 90 9.29 8.43 -2.47
C ALA A 90 10.69 8.07 -1.92
N PHE A 91 11.60 7.65 -2.80
CA PHE A 91 12.90 7.08 -2.42
C PHE A 91 13.69 8.00 -1.48
N ASN A 92 13.76 9.29 -1.79
CA ASN A 92 14.46 10.30 -1.00
C ASN A 92 13.76 10.66 0.33
N HIS A 93 12.57 10.11 0.60
CA HIS A 93 11.82 10.28 1.85
C HIS A 93 11.65 8.99 2.64
N ARG A 94 12.31 7.91 2.22
CA ARG A 94 12.34 6.64 2.97
C ARG A 94 13.10 6.81 4.29
N ARG A 95 12.73 6.03 5.31
CA ARG A 95 13.31 6.04 6.67
C ARG A 95 13.11 7.35 7.44
N LEU A 96 12.29 8.28 6.93
CA LEU A 96 11.91 9.53 7.61
C LEU A 96 10.55 9.42 8.33
N GLY A 97 10.05 8.21 8.55
CA GLY A 97 8.78 7.95 9.25
C GLY A 97 7.52 8.21 8.43
N VAL A 98 7.64 8.52 7.12
CA VAL A 98 6.47 8.79 6.26
C VAL A 98 5.55 7.56 6.17
N GLY A 99 6.11 6.36 5.96
CA GLY A 99 5.32 5.12 5.92
C GLY A 99 4.55 4.88 7.22
N THR A 100 5.17 5.10 8.38
CA THR A 100 4.50 4.97 9.69
C THR A 100 3.34 5.96 9.83
N LYS A 101 3.52 7.21 9.39
CA LYS A 101 2.45 8.21 9.42
C LYS A 101 1.28 7.83 8.51
N LEU A 102 1.55 7.27 7.34
CA LEU A 102 0.53 6.78 6.40
C LEU A 102 -0.25 5.59 6.98
N VAL A 103 0.45 4.61 7.57
CA VAL A 103 -0.20 3.47 8.25
C VAL A 103 -1.07 3.94 9.40
N ASN A 104 -0.57 4.83 10.26
CA ASN A 104 -1.34 5.40 11.37
C ASN A 104 -2.58 6.16 10.87
N ALA A 105 -2.48 6.89 9.76
CA ALA A 105 -3.62 7.58 9.17
C ALA A 105 -4.68 6.61 8.63
N ALA A 106 -4.26 5.51 7.99
CA ALA A 106 -5.15 4.45 7.54
C ALA A 106 -5.86 3.76 8.71
N GLU A 107 -5.12 3.45 9.79
CA GLU A 107 -5.68 2.86 11.01
C GLU A 107 -6.68 3.81 11.71
N ASN A 108 -6.37 5.10 11.77
CA ASN A 108 -7.27 6.11 12.34
C ASN A 108 -8.54 6.25 11.51
N TRP A 109 -8.42 6.24 10.16
CA TRP A 109 -9.58 6.21 9.29
C TRP A 109 -10.45 4.99 9.56
N ALA A 110 -9.85 3.81 9.67
CA ALA A 110 -10.59 2.58 9.92
C ALA A 110 -11.31 2.62 11.30
N LYS A 111 -10.62 3.05 12.36
CA LYS A 111 -11.23 3.26 13.69
C LYS A 111 -12.43 4.22 13.65
N ASN A 112 -12.26 5.37 13.01
CA ASN A 112 -13.28 6.41 12.91
C ASN A 112 -14.51 5.97 12.10
N ASN A 113 -14.34 4.95 11.23
CA ASN A 113 -15.43 4.33 10.48
C ASN A 113 -15.97 3.02 11.10
N GLY A 114 -15.57 2.70 12.35
CA GLY A 114 -16.13 1.59 13.12
C GLY A 114 -15.53 0.21 12.81
N PHE A 115 -14.46 0.14 12.00
CA PHE A 115 -13.78 -1.13 11.75
C PHE A 115 -13.00 -1.59 12.98
N LYS A 116 -13.00 -2.90 13.23
CA LYS A 116 -12.35 -3.53 14.38
C LYS A 116 -10.98 -4.10 14.04
N ILE A 117 -10.75 -4.38 12.78
CA ILE A 117 -9.53 -5.01 12.26
C ILE A 117 -9.01 -4.21 11.07
N MET A 118 -7.71 -3.97 11.05
CA MET A 118 -6.97 -3.56 9.84
C MET A 118 -6.24 -4.76 9.28
N GLN A 119 -6.49 -5.08 8.01
CA GLN A 119 -5.79 -6.10 7.24
C GLN A 119 -4.74 -5.47 6.35
N LEU A 120 -3.67 -6.20 6.10
CA LEU A 120 -2.77 -5.98 4.97
C LEU A 120 -2.34 -7.31 4.35
N GLU A 121 -1.98 -7.24 3.08
CA GLU A 121 -1.52 -8.37 2.28
C GLU A 121 -0.07 -8.14 1.87
N LEU A 122 0.79 -9.10 2.18
CA LEU A 122 2.19 -9.07 1.80
C LEU A 122 2.48 -10.20 0.79
N LEU A 123 2.71 -9.81 -0.46
CA LEU A 123 3.10 -10.75 -1.52
C LEU A 123 4.50 -11.30 -1.26
N THR A 124 4.66 -12.61 -1.27
CA THR A 124 5.96 -13.29 -1.09
C THR A 124 6.15 -14.42 -2.10
N PRO A 125 7.37 -14.62 -2.62
CA PRO A 125 7.66 -15.79 -3.46
C PRO A 125 7.60 -17.08 -2.63
N LYS A 126 7.12 -18.18 -3.24
CA LYS A 126 6.97 -19.49 -2.58
C LYS A 126 8.28 -20.20 -2.32
N HIS A 127 9.25 -20.06 -3.23
CA HIS A 127 10.40 -20.97 -3.31
C HIS A 127 11.72 -20.35 -2.88
N TYR A 128 11.73 -19.07 -2.50
CA TYR A 128 12.91 -18.39 -1.97
C TYR A 128 12.54 -17.24 -1.02
N ILE A 129 13.53 -16.76 -0.28
CA ILE A 129 13.37 -15.63 0.64
C ILE A 129 13.73 -14.35 -0.09
N ASN A 130 12.76 -13.43 -0.22
CA ASN A 130 13.01 -12.08 -0.73
C ASN A 130 13.38 -11.13 0.44
N PRO A 131 14.62 -10.58 0.46
CA PRO A 131 15.09 -9.75 1.58
C PRO A 131 14.22 -8.51 1.84
N SER A 132 13.69 -7.88 0.78
CA SER A 132 12.81 -6.71 0.92
C SER A 132 11.52 -7.07 1.65
N LYS A 133 10.97 -8.26 1.38
CA LYS A 133 9.76 -8.76 2.03
C LYS A 133 9.99 -9.08 3.51
N GLU A 134 11.15 -9.64 3.85
CA GLU A 134 11.52 -9.88 5.24
C GLU A 134 11.67 -8.57 6.05
N VAL A 135 12.18 -7.52 5.43
CA VAL A 135 12.23 -6.18 6.05
C VAL A 135 10.82 -5.65 6.31
N LEU A 136 9.90 -5.74 5.32
CA LEU A 136 8.51 -5.31 5.47
C LEU A 136 7.77 -6.13 6.52
N LYS A 137 7.93 -7.46 6.52
CA LYS A 137 7.34 -8.37 7.52
C LYS A 137 7.72 -7.94 8.94
N ARG A 138 9.02 -7.75 9.19
CA ARG A 138 9.51 -7.29 10.51
C ARG A 138 8.96 -5.91 10.89
N TRP A 139 8.87 -5.01 9.91
CA TRP A 139 8.34 -3.66 10.16
C TRP A 139 6.85 -3.69 10.49
N TYR A 140 6.02 -4.41 9.73
CA TYR A 140 4.60 -4.55 10.03
C TYR A 140 4.35 -5.25 11.36
N THR A 141 5.15 -6.26 11.72
CA THR A 141 5.07 -6.90 13.04
C THR A 141 5.35 -5.90 14.16
N LYS A 142 6.35 -5.01 13.99
CA LYS A 142 6.60 -3.91 14.95
C LYS A 142 5.47 -2.89 15.00
N CYS A 143 4.70 -2.71 13.92
CA CYS A 143 3.50 -1.88 13.91
C CYS A 143 2.29 -2.57 14.58
N GLY A 144 2.42 -3.81 15.05
CA GLY A 144 1.38 -4.55 15.76
C GLY A 144 0.53 -5.46 14.87
N TYR A 145 0.95 -5.70 13.61
CA TYR A 145 0.29 -6.66 12.74
C TYR A 145 0.75 -8.08 13.04
N ILE A 146 -0.19 -9.01 13.12
CA ILE A 146 0.03 -10.42 13.40
C ILE A 146 -0.36 -11.22 12.16
N HIS A 147 0.47 -12.19 11.79
CA HIS A 147 0.19 -13.09 10.67
C HIS A 147 -1.11 -13.87 10.93
N HIS A 148 -2.01 -13.88 9.97
CA HIS A 148 -3.33 -14.48 10.07
C HIS A 148 -3.47 -15.73 9.18
N SER A 149 -3.18 -15.62 7.88
CA SER A 149 -3.29 -16.73 6.93
C SER A 149 -2.34 -16.55 5.75
N ILE A 150 -2.23 -17.60 4.94
CA ILE A 150 -1.55 -17.58 3.64
C ILE A 150 -2.58 -17.96 2.59
N GLU A 151 -2.69 -17.12 1.55
CA GLU A 151 -3.61 -17.32 0.43
C GLU A 151 -2.83 -17.39 -0.89
N PRO A 152 -3.09 -18.40 -1.74
CA PRO A 152 -2.46 -18.45 -3.06
C PRO A 152 -2.85 -17.21 -3.88
N PHE A 153 -1.85 -16.58 -4.54
CA PHE A 153 -2.11 -15.38 -5.37
C PHE A 153 -3.21 -15.65 -6.41
N LYS A 154 -3.17 -16.82 -7.08
CA LYS A 154 -4.14 -17.21 -8.11
C LYS A 154 -5.58 -17.24 -7.59
N SER A 155 -5.79 -17.55 -6.32
CA SER A 155 -7.13 -17.61 -5.71
C SER A 155 -7.73 -16.23 -5.50
N LEU A 156 -6.89 -15.24 -5.16
CA LEU A 156 -7.32 -13.85 -4.91
C LEU A 156 -7.36 -13.01 -6.19
N PHE A 157 -6.41 -13.23 -7.11
CA PHE A 157 -6.22 -12.43 -8.32
C PHE A 157 -6.02 -13.31 -9.56
N PRO A 158 -7.04 -14.09 -9.97
CA PRO A 158 -6.92 -15.01 -11.12
C PRO A 158 -6.61 -14.29 -12.43
N ASP A 159 -7.17 -13.09 -12.64
CA ASP A 159 -7.01 -12.33 -13.88
C ASP A 159 -5.60 -11.73 -14.06
N THR A 160 -4.85 -11.56 -12.99
CA THR A 160 -3.50 -10.97 -13.00
C THR A 160 -2.40 -11.99 -12.69
N TYR A 161 -2.75 -13.24 -12.44
CA TYR A 161 -1.80 -14.32 -12.14
C TYR A 161 -0.73 -14.48 -13.22
N HIS A 162 -1.10 -14.29 -14.50
CA HIS A 162 -0.18 -14.37 -15.65
C HIS A 162 0.91 -13.27 -15.66
N LEU A 163 0.77 -12.23 -14.82
CA LEU A 163 1.77 -11.15 -14.68
C LEU A 163 2.86 -11.49 -13.65
N LEU A 164 2.72 -12.58 -12.91
CA LEU A 164 3.78 -13.05 -12.02
C LEU A 164 4.89 -13.75 -12.82
N ALA A 165 6.14 -13.39 -12.53
CA ALA A 165 7.32 -14.08 -13.05
C ALA A 165 7.66 -15.33 -12.24
N VAL A 166 7.23 -15.40 -10.98
CA VAL A 166 7.44 -16.53 -10.06
C VAL A 166 6.17 -16.82 -9.28
N GLU A 167 6.01 -18.06 -8.81
CA GLU A 167 4.88 -18.40 -7.94
C GLU A 167 4.96 -17.64 -6.61
N CYS A 168 3.85 -16.98 -6.25
CA CYS A 168 3.72 -16.19 -5.04
C CYS A 168 2.46 -16.55 -4.25
N ASP A 169 2.53 -16.32 -2.95
CA ASP A 169 1.40 -16.30 -2.04
C ASP A 169 1.25 -14.92 -1.40
N PHE A 170 0.03 -14.58 -1.00
CA PHE A 170 -0.22 -13.48 -0.08
C PHE A 170 -0.19 -13.98 1.37
N ASN A 171 0.67 -13.37 2.17
CA ASN A 171 0.62 -13.46 3.61
C ASN A 171 -0.31 -12.37 4.14
N ILE A 172 -1.42 -12.79 4.73
CA ILE A 172 -2.43 -11.91 5.30
C ILE A 172 -2.05 -11.60 6.75
N TYR A 173 -2.05 -10.33 7.10
CA TYR A 173 -1.78 -9.84 8.44
C TYR A 173 -2.96 -9.05 8.96
N HIS A 174 -3.31 -9.25 10.22
CA HIS A 174 -4.35 -8.51 10.92
C HIS A 174 -3.78 -7.73 12.09
N LYS A 175 -4.37 -6.56 12.34
CA LYS A 175 -4.17 -5.76 13.56
C LYS A 175 -5.51 -5.41 14.17
N SER A 176 -5.71 -5.72 15.46
CA SER A 176 -6.86 -5.23 16.20
C SER A 176 -6.79 -3.71 16.32
N LEU A 177 -7.91 -3.05 16.10
CA LEU A 177 -8.08 -1.61 16.23
C LEU A 177 -8.81 -1.19 17.52
N LEU A 178 -9.17 -2.19 18.36
CA LEU A 178 -9.85 -1.99 19.64
C LEU A 178 -8.90 -1.47 20.71
#